data_a4d50615c6fbc0be6ce8718d6d2e2488
#
_entry.id   a4d50615c6fbc0be6ce8718d6d2e2488
#
_cell.length_a   1.000
_cell.length_b   1.000
_cell.length_c   1.000
_cell.angle_alpha   90.00
_cell.angle_beta   90.00
_cell.angle_gamma   90.00
#
_symmetry.space_group_name_H-M   'P 1'
#
loop_
_entity.id
_entity.type
_entity.pdbx_description
1 polymer ?
#
loop_
_entity_poly.entity_id
_entity_poly.type
_entity_poly.pdbx_seq_one_letter_code
_entity_poly.pdbx_strand_id
1 'polypeptide(L)'
;LQDLSNISGLSMSYINEIEKGKKYPKADKISALAEALGIEYDSLVSLKLNKKLQPISNLLKSNFLTEIPFDFFGIDPANLLEMLSDAPTKLSAFINTIIKIGKSYSMSVEQFYFAVLRSYQEMYNNYFPELEEIAEEFLKKNNIPDEKVIDEFYLSNLLSDQYGIVIEFFDEKDYPVLGSIRSVFIPKSKKLLINKRISSDQRAFTLARELGFLHMNLKMRPMTSSWIQVNSFEEVFNNFQASYFAGAILIKKDPLVQSLKQLFSLEKFSEKKLSEIINRFQTTPETLLHRIFSILPNCFEIDKLFFLRFEAPVGSKDY
;
A
#
# COMPACT_ATOMS: atom_id res chain seq x y z
N LEU A 1 18.65 -28.10 40.72
CA LEU A 1 17.36 -28.71 40.30
C LEU A 1 16.69 -29.46 41.45
N GLN A 2 17.42 -30.29 42.24
CA GLN A 2 16.87 -31.04 43.33
C GLN A 2 16.27 -30.14 44.41
N ASP A 3 17.01 -29.09 44.81
CA ASP A 3 16.56 -28.13 45.83
C ASP A 3 15.32 -27.34 45.37
N LEU A 4 15.31 -26.92 44.14
CA LEU A 4 14.17 -26.20 43.54
C LEU A 4 12.94 -27.10 43.42
N SER A 5 13.13 -28.42 43.09
CA SER A 5 12.07 -29.41 43.10
C SER A 5 11.46 -29.60 44.49
N ASN A 6 12.29 -29.66 45.54
CA ASN A 6 11.85 -29.84 46.90
C ASN A 6 11.06 -28.61 47.43
N ILE A 7 11.50 -27.39 47.07
CA ILE A 7 10.88 -26.15 47.54
C ILE A 7 9.61 -25.83 46.74
N SER A 8 9.64 -25.99 45.41
CA SER A 8 8.50 -25.66 44.56
C SER A 8 7.40 -26.72 44.50
N GLY A 9 7.68 -27.94 44.97
CA GLY A 9 6.80 -29.11 44.85
C GLY A 9 6.64 -29.62 43.41
N LEU A 10 7.46 -29.17 42.48
CA LEU A 10 7.47 -29.62 41.11
C LEU A 10 8.49 -30.75 40.90
N SER A 11 8.18 -31.71 40.01
CA SER A 11 9.12 -32.80 39.74
C SER A 11 10.38 -32.28 38.99
N MET A 12 11.53 -32.88 39.30
CA MET A 12 12.80 -32.57 38.63
C MET A 12 12.72 -32.69 37.13
N SER A 13 11.99 -33.70 36.62
CA SER A 13 11.80 -33.87 35.18
C SER A 13 11.04 -32.68 34.57
N TYR A 14 10.00 -32.18 35.26
CA TYR A 14 9.22 -31.05 34.82
C TYR A 14 10.05 -29.76 34.78
N ILE A 15 10.85 -29.50 35.83
CA ILE A 15 11.74 -28.33 35.89
C ILE A 15 12.82 -28.41 34.79
N ASN A 16 13.38 -29.59 34.55
CA ASN A 16 14.36 -29.79 33.48
C ASN A 16 13.77 -29.60 32.08
N GLU A 17 12.49 -29.95 31.87
CA GLU A 17 11.79 -29.67 30.59
C GLU A 17 11.58 -28.17 30.37
N ILE A 18 11.28 -27.43 31.47
CA ILE A 18 11.17 -25.96 31.40
C ILE A 18 12.52 -25.33 31.12
N GLU A 19 13.57 -25.75 31.83
CA GLU A 19 14.94 -25.22 31.65
C GLU A 19 15.46 -25.44 30.22
N LYS A 20 15.09 -26.58 29.59
CA LYS A 20 15.44 -26.90 28.19
C LYS A 20 14.48 -26.26 27.17
N GLY A 21 13.51 -25.46 27.59
CA GLY A 21 12.53 -24.83 26.72
C GLY A 21 11.54 -25.80 26.08
N LYS A 22 11.50 -27.07 26.53
CA LYS A 22 10.59 -28.10 25.97
C LYS A 22 9.16 -28.00 26.50
N LYS A 23 8.95 -27.24 27.59
CA LYS A 23 7.65 -27.07 28.20
C LYS A 23 7.50 -25.69 28.81
N TYR A 24 6.34 -25.07 28.57
CA TYR A 24 6.00 -23.78 29.16
C TYR A 24 5.10 -24.05 30.40
N PRO A 25 5.45 -23.56 31.61
CA PRO A 25 4.65 -23.78 32.81
C PRO A 25 3.37 -22.96 32.78
N LYS A 26 2.28 -23.51 33.35
CA LYS A 26 1.04 -22.77 33.58
C LYS A 26 1.23 -21.76 34.75
N ALA A 27 0.32 -20.77 34.84
CA ALA A 27 0.41 -19.69 35.81
C ALA A 27 0.59 -20.18 37.29
N ASP A 28 -0.10 -21.24 37.69
CA ASP A 28 0.04 -21.85 39.00
C ASP A 28 1.45 -22.41 39.28
N LYS A 29 2.10 -22.96 38.26
CA LYS A 29 3.46 -23.50 38.32
C LYS A 29 4.51 -22.39 38.28
N ILE A 30 4.22 -21.30 37.58
CA ILE A 30 5.07 -20.11 37.57
C ILE A 30 5.07 -19.46 38.97
N SER A 31 3.90 -19.35 39.61
CA SER A 31 3.80 -18.83 40.98
C SER A 31 4.62 -19.67 41.98
N ALA A 32 4.52 -21.00 41.91
CA ALA A 32 5.29 -21.90 42.75
C ALA A 32 6.82 -21.76 42.50
N LEU A 33 7.23 -21.59 41.28
CA LEU A 33 8.65 -21.35 40.96
C LEU A 33 9.13 -19.96 41.40
N ALA A 34 8.30 -18.92 41.30
CA ALA A 34 8.62 -17.58 41.76
C ALA A 34 8.83 -17.56 43.29
N GLU A 35 7.93 -18.21 44.05
CA GLU A 35 8.02 -18.34 45.48
C GLU A 35 9.27 -19.15 45.90
N ALA A 36 9.53 -20.26 45.22
CA ALA A 36 10.69 -21.11 45.51
C ALA A 36 12.03 -20.41 45.19
N LEU A 37 12.05 -19.48 44.24
CA LEU A 37 13.24 -18.70 43.85
C LEU A 37 13.36 -17.38 44.62
N GLY A 38 12.35 -16.99 45.41
CA GLY A 38 12.33 -15.74 46.15
C GLY A 38 12.27 -14.50 45.24
N ILE A 39 11.62 -14.61 44.08
CA ILE A 39 11.48 -13.53 43.09
C ILE A 39 9.99 -13.26 42.82
N GLU A 40 9.67 -12.04 42.36
CA GLU A 40 8.30 -11.72 42.01
C GLU A 40 7.84 -12.47 40.75
N TYR A 41 6.55 -12.86 40.73
CA TYR A 41 5.90 -13.52 39.59
C TYR A 41 6.19 -12.81 38.25
N ASP A 42 6.05 -11.46 38.23
CA ASP A 42 6.31 -10.64 37.03
C ASP A 42 7.76 -10.72 36.59
N SER A 43 8.71 -11.04 37.46
CA SER A 43 10.11 -11.22 37.07
C SER A 43 10.36 -12.54 36.34
N LEU A 44 9.55 -13.56 36.56
CA LEU A 44 9.58 -14.81 35.82
C LEU A 44 8.78 -14.75 34.52
N VAL A 45 7.67 -14.04 34.54
CA VAL A 45 6.78 -13.88 33.37
C VAL A 45 7.22 -12.69 32.47
N SER A 46 7.81 -11.66 33.10
CA SER A 46 8.40 -10.59 32.31
C SER A 46 9.55 -11.20 31.51
N LEU A 47 9.40 -11.14 30.20
CA LEU A 47 10.47 -11.32 29.22
C LEU A 47 11.56 -10.27 29.46
N LYS A 48 12.28 -10.32 30.60
CA LYS A 48 13.66 -9.84 30.66
C LYS A 48 14.47 -10.78 29.79
N LEU A 49 14.21 -10.67 28.51
CA LEU A 49 14.90 -11.35 27.45
C LEU A 49 16.38 -11.27 27.73
N ASN A 50 17.03 -12.39 27.83
CA ASN A 50 18.49 -12.52 27.85
C ASN A 50 19.10 -11.44 26.92
N LYS A 51 20.27 -10.88 27.25
CA LYS A 51 20.96 -9.89 26.38
C LYS A 51 20.96 -10.30 24.90
N LYS A 52 20.88 -11.59 24.60
CA LYS A 52 20.75 -12.14 23.23
C LYS A 52 19.40 -11.88 22.57
N LEU A 53 18.33 -11.71 23.37
CA LEU A 53 16.97 -11.48 22.90
C LEU A 53 16.53 -10.00 23.03
N GLN A 54 17.40 -9.15 23.61
CA GLN A 54 17.19 -7.71 23.73
C GLN A 54 16.87 -7.05 22.38
N PRO A 55 17.54 -7.42 21.26
CA PRO A 55 17.19 -6.88 19.93
C PRO A 55 15.77 -7.23 19.51
N ILE A 56 15.27 -8.42 19.86
CA ILE A 56 13.89 -8.84 19.57
C ILE A 56 12.90 -8.03 20.42
N SER A 57 13.20 -7.81 21.70
CA SER A 57 12.39 -6.95 22.56
C SER A 57 12.32 -5.51 22.01
N ASN A 58 13.43 -5.00 21.54
CA ASN A 58 13.48 -3.67 20.91
C ASN A 58 12.69 -3.62 19.60
N LEU A 59 12.71 -4.70 18.82
CA LEU A 59 11.95 -4.85 17.59
C LEU A 59 10.44 -4.93 17.88
N LEU A 60 10.04 -5.76 18.86
CA LEU A 60 8.65 -5.90 19.31
C LEU A 60 8.11 -4.62 19.97
N LYS A 61 8.98 -3.84 20.60
CA LYS A 61 8.64 -2.52 21.17
C LYS A 61 8.68 -1.39 20.15
N SER A 62 9.36 -1.60 19.01
CA SER A 62 9.31 -0.65 17.92
C SER A 62 8.02 -0.88 17.13
N ASN A 63 7.37 0.18 16.68
CA ASN A 63 6.21 0.08 15.80
C ASN A 63 6.56 -0.53 14.43
N PHE A 64 7.84 -0.88 14.21
CA PHE A 64 8.32 -1.39 12.92
C PHE A 64 7.58 -2.64 12.45
N LEU A 65 7.32 -3.61 13.35
CA LEU A 65 6.57 -4.82 12.98
C LEU A 65 5.07 -4.56 12.76
N THR A 66 4.51 -3.55 13.44
CA THR A 66 3.11 -3.16 13.24
C THR A 66 2.92 -2.30 12.00
N GLU A 67 3.99 -1.67 11.53
CA GLU A 67 3.99 -0.81 10.35
C GLU A 67 4.24 -1.59 9.05
N ILE A 68 4.84 -2.80 9.14
CA ILE A 68 5.03 -3.67 7.97
C ILE A 68 3.75 -4.48 7.75
N PRO A 69 3.11 -4.36 6.61
CA PRO A 69 1.93 -5.15 6.26
C PRO A 69 2.34 -6.55 5.79
N PHE A 70 2.74 -7.42 6.72
CA PHE A 70 3.20 -8.78 6.42
C PHE A 70 2.18 -9.60 5.65
N ASP A 71 0.89 -9.41 5.93
CA ASP A 71 -0.21 -10.10 5.27
C ASP A 71 -0.23 -9.87 3.76
N PHE A 72 0.20 -8.68 3.29
CA PHE A 72 0.29 -8.37 1.86
C PHE A 72 1.38 -9.18 1.13
N PHE A 73 2.37 -9.65 1.88
CA PHE A 73 3.42 -10.52 1.35
C PHE A 73 3.13 -12.01 1.59
N GLY A 74 1.94 -12.34 2.11
CA GLY A 74 1.58 -13.71 2.47
C GLY A 74 2.38 -14.26 3.66
N ILE A 75 2.95 -13.37 4.47
CA ILE A 75 3.74 -13.73 5.66
C ILE A 75 2.84 -13.65 6.87
N ASP A 76 2.54 -14.79 7.48
CA ASP A 76 1.86 -14.82 8.78
C ASP A 76 2.81 -14.29 9.86
N PRO A 77 2.41 -13.25 10.63
CA PRO A 77 3.20 -12.76 11.75
C PRO A 77 3.60 -13.83 12.77
N ALA A 78 2.78 -14.88 12.92
CA ALA A 78 3.10 -16.03 13.79
C ALA A 78 4.33 -16.80 13.27
N ASN A 79 4.46 -17.01 11.97
CA ASN A 79 5.63 -17.65 11.35
C ASN A 79 6.90 -16.81 11.55
N LEU A 80 6.78 -15.50 11.57
CA LEU A 80 7.90 -14.60 11.85
C LEU A 80 8.41 -14.75 13.28
N LEU A 81 7.50 -14.93 14.25
CA LEU A 81 7.85 -15.21 15.64
C LEU A 81 8.52 -16.58 15.79
N GLU A 82 8.09 -17.59 15.02
CA GLU A 82 8.73 -18.91 15.00
C GLU A 82 10.15 -18.82 14.41
N MET A 83 10.33 -18.13 13.28
CA MET A 83 11.66 -17.87 12.72
C MET A 83 12.57 -17.07 13.67
N LEU A 84 12.01 -16.14 14.45
CA LEU A 84 12.72 -15.40 15.50
C LEU A 84 13.16 -16.33 16.64
N SER A 85 12.36 -17.35 16.96
CA SER A 85 12.68 -18.35 17.98
C SER A 85 13.79 -19.31 17.55
N ASP A 86 13.82 -19.70 16.30
CA ASP A 86 14.81 -20.66 15.75
C ASP A 86 16.19 -20.05 15.53
N ALA A 87 16.28 -18.79 15.10
CA ALA A 87 17.53 -18.10 14.85
C ALA A 87 17.57 -16.65 15.38
N PRO A 88 17.33 -16.46 16.68
CA PRO A 88 17.08 -15.11 17.23
C PRO A 88 18.22 -14.12 16.99
N THR A 89 19.46 -14.56 17.11
CA THR A 89 20.63 -13.71 16.96
C THR A 89 20.84 -13.28 15.50
N LYS A 90 20.71 -14.20 14.56
CA LYS A 90 20.95 -13.95 13.13
C LYS A 90 19.86 -13.07 12.53
N LEU A 91 18.59 -13.40 12.81
CA LEU A 91 17.45 -12.62 12.31
C LEU A 91 17.40 -11.23 12.94
N SER A 92 17.68 -11.13 14.25
CA SER A 92 17.80 -9.83 14.92
C SER A 92 18.93 -8.96 14.35
N ALA A 93 20.07 -9.57 14.03
CA ALA A 93 21.18 -8.86 13.39
C ALA A 93 20.79 -8.36 12.00
N PHE A 94 20.11 -9.16 11.21
CA PHE A 94 19.60 -8.81 9.89
C PHE A 94 18.60 -7.64 9.96
N ILE A 95 17.59 -7.74 10.82
CA ILE A 95 16.59 -6.68 10.99
C ILE A 95 17.23 -5.39 11.50
N ASN A 96 18.11 -5.46 12.50
CA ASN A 96 18.84 -4.29 12.97
C ASN A 96 19.70 -3.66 11.86
N THR A 97 20.24 -4.45 10.94
CA THR A 97 20.97 -3.93 9.79
C THR A 97 20.04 -3.14 8.87
N ILE A 98 18.85 -3.65 8.55
CA ILE A 98 17.84 -2.95 7.75
C ILE A 98 17.45 -1.63 8.42
N ILE A 99 17.18 -1.66 9.74
CA ILE A 99 16.82 -0.44 10.51
C ILE A 99 17.97 0.58 10.47
N LYS A 100 19.22 0.14 10.62
CA LYS A 100 20.40 1.03 10.56
C LYS A 100 20.55 1.62 9.16
N ILE A 101 20.35 0.83 8.10
CA ILE A 101 20.37 1.32 6.73
C ILE A 101 19.30 2.40 6.54
N GLY A 102 18.04 2.14 6.90
CA GLY A 102 16.97 3.12 6.81
C GLY A 102 17.28 4.43 7.55
N LYS A 103 17.82 4.33 8.77
CA LYS A 103 18.24 5.50 9.55
C LYS A 103 19.42 6.24 8.92
N SER A 104 20.39 5.53 8.35
CA SER A 104 21.57 6.14 7.72
C SER A 104 21.23 6.93 6.47
N TYR A 105 20.17 6.53 5.75
CA TYR A 105 19.66 7.24 4.59
C TYR A 105 18.58 8.26 4.93
N SER A 106 18.30 8.51 6.22
CA SER A 106 17.26 9.44 6.69
C SER A 106 15.90 9.16 6.03
N MET A 107 15.58 7.87 5.79
CA MET A 107 14.32 7.45 5.18
C MET A 107 13.14 7.85 6.06
N SER A 108 12.20 8.59 5.52
CA SER A 108 10.95 8.90 6.21
C SER A 108 10.00 7.68 6.22
N VAL A 109 9.02 7.70 7.12
CA VAL A 109 8.01 6.63 7.18
C VAL A 109 7.22 6.55 5.87
N GLU A 110 6.94 7.67 5.26
CA GLU A 110 6.26 7.74 3.97
C GLU A 110 7.08 7.09 2.85
N GLN A 111 8.39 7.36 2.81
CA GLN A 111 9.29 6.71 1.84
C GLN A 111 9.32 5.20 2.03
N PHE A 112 9.26 4.74 3.28
CA PHE A 112 9.16 3.33 3.59
C PHE A 112 7.86 2.72 3.06
N TYR A 113 6.71 3.36 3.29
CA TYR A 113 5.42 2.88 2.76
C TYR A 113 5.40 2.81 1.24
N PHE A 114 5.97 3.79 0.55
CA PHE A 114 6.09 3.76 -0.91
C PHE A 114 7.03 2.65 -1.39
N ALA A 115 8.11 2.37 -0.67
CA ALA A 115 9.00 1.27 -1.01
C ALA A 115 8.30 -0.10 -0.85
N VAL A 116 7.53 -0.28 0.24
CA VAL A 116 6.71 -1.47 0.46
C VAL A 116 5.67 -1.65 -0.65
N LEU A 117 4.94 -0.58 -1.01
CA LEU A 117 3.99 -0.63 -2.11
C LEU A 117 4.68 -1.01 -3.44
N ARG A 118 5.85 -0.46 -3.71
CA ARG A 118 6.60 -0.79 -4.93
C ARG A 118 6.98 -2.27 -4.97
N SER A 119 7.50 -2.82 -3.87
CA SER A 119 7.84 -4.25 -3.79
C SER A 119 6.60 -5.13 -3.99
N TYR A 120 5.44 -4.73 -3.45
CA TYR A 120 4.18 -5.39 -3.70
C TYR A 120 3.78 -5.35 -5.19
N GLN A 121 3.90 -4.18 -5.83
CA GLN A 121 3.61 -4.02 -7.26
C GLN A 121 4.54 -4.88 -8.13
N GLU A 122 5.83 -4.95 -7.80
CA GLU A 122 6.82 -5.77 -8.49
C GLU A 122 6.50 -7.27 -8.35
N MET A 123 6.06 -7.74 -7.18
CA MET A 123 5.68 -9.12 -6.94
C MET A 123 4.53 -9.58 -7.87
N TYR A 124 3.64 -8.67 -8.24
CA TYR A 124 2.52 -8.92 -9.16
C TYR A 124 2.79 -8.44 -10.60
N ASN A 125 4.02 -8.10 -10.93
CA ASN A 125 4.37 -7.52 -12.24
C ASN A 125 3.48 -6.34 -12.63
N ASN A 126 3.05 -5.52 -11.66
CA ASN A 126 2.14 -4.38 -11.81
C ASN A 126 0.76 -4.70 -12.40
N TYR A 127 0.38 -5.96 -12.54
CA TYR A 127 -0.93 -6.40 -13.01
C TYR A 127 -1.72 -7.06 -11.89
N PHE A 128 -2.94 -6.58 -11.63
CA PHE A 128 -3.77 -7.01 -10.52
C PHE A 128 -5.11 -7.55 -11.03
N PRO A 129 -5.23 -8.87 -11.24
CA PRO A 129 -6.44 -9.48 -11.80
C PRO A 129 -7.72 -9.12 -11.05
N GLU A 130 -7.66 -9.09 -9.71
CA GLU A 130 -8.81 -8.74 -8.87
C GLU A 130 -9.30 -7.31 -9.12
N LEU A 131 -8.38 -6.34 -9.27
CA LEU A 131 -8.75 -4.96 -9.57
C LEU A 131 -9.26 -4.78 -11.01
N GLU A 132 -8.75 -5.58 -11.96
CA GLU A 132 -9.30 -5.63 -13.32
C GLU A 132 -10.73 -6.17 -13.31
N GLU A 133 -10.98 -7.26 -12.58
CA GLU A 133 -12.31 -7.85 -12.46
C GLU A 133 -13.31 -6.85 -11.85
N ILE A 134 -12.95 -6.19 -10.76
CA ILE A 134 -13.77 -5.14 -10.13
C ILE A 134 -14.09 -4.02 -11.14
N ALA A 135 -13.12 -3.59 -11.93
CA ALA A 135 -13.31 -2.55 -12.95
C ALA A 135 -14.23 -3.04 -14.08
N GLU A 136 -14.05 -4.27 -14.56
CA GLU A 136 -14.89 -4.88 -15.59
C GLU A 136 -16.34 -5.07 -15.11
N GLU A 137 -16.54 -5.55 -13.88
CA GLU A 137 -17.86 -5.68 -13.26
C GLU A 137 -18.56 -4.32 -13.14
N PHE A 138 -17.81 -3.30 -12.71
CA PHE A 138 -18.33 -1.93 -12.65
C PHE A 138 -18.79 -1.44 -14.03
N LEU A 139 -18.00 -1.63 -15.08
CA LEU A 139 -18.33 -1.23 -16.45
C LEU A 139 -19.58 -1.96 -16.95
N LYS A 140 -19.67 -3.27 -16.70
CA LYS A 140 -20.85 -4.11 -17.08
C LYS A 140 -22.10 -3.66 -16.34
N LYS A 141 -22.02 -3.47 -15.02
CA LYS A 141 -23.16 -3.05 -14.18
C LYS A 141 -23.75 -1.70 -14.61
N ASN A 142 -22.90 -0.78 -15.07
CA ASN A 142 -23.31 0.53 -15.53
C ASN A 142 -23.60 0.59 -17.04
N ASN A 143 -23.60 -0.56 -17.75
CA ASN A 143 -23.82 -0.68 -19.20
C ASN A 143 -22.91 0.25 -20.00
N ILE A 144 -21.62 0.30 -19.67
CA ILE A 144 -20.63 1.15 -20.33
C ILE A 144 -19.92 0.33 -21.43
N PRO A 145 -20.20 0.56 -22.71
CA PRO A 145 -19.54 -0.17 -23.80
C PRO A 145 -18.07 0.25 -23.96
N ASP A 146 -17.30 -0.60 -24.65
CA ASP A 146 -15.84 -0.40 -24.82
C ASP A 146 -15.48 0.89 -25.55
N GLU A 147 -16.28 1.31 -26.50
CA GLU A 147 -16.05 2.51 -27.30
C GLU A 147 -16.39 3.81 -26.55
N LYS A 148 -17.15 3.72 -25.45
CA LYS A 148 -17.55 4.91 -24.73
C LYS A 148 -16.39 5.45 -23.91
N VAL A 149 -16.02 6.69 -24.15
CA VAL A 149 -15.11 7.45 -23.28
C VAL A 149 -15.85 7.84 -22.01
N ILE A 150 -15.19 7.64 -20.86
CA ILE A 150 -15.70 8.04 -19.56
C ILE A 150 -15.05 9.37 -19.20
N ASP A 151 -15.79 10.45 -19.35
CA ASP A 151 -15.35 11.80 -19.11
C ASP A 151 -15.71 12.33 -17.71
N GLU A 152 -15.25 13.54 -17.39
CA GLU A 152 -15.53 14.22 -16.12
C GLU A 152 -17.03 14.44 -15.89
N PHE A 153 -17.80 14.67 -16.94
CA PHE A 153 -19.23 14.94 -16.83
C PHE A 153 -20.00 13.67 -16.45
N TYR A 154 -19.69 12.56 -17.11
CA TYR A 154 -20.28 11.26 -16.79
C TYR A 154 -19.96 10.85 -15.34
N LEU A 155 -18.70 10.99 -14.92
CA LEU A 155 -18.27 10.63 -13.57
C LEU A 155 -18.88 11.54 -12.49
N SER A 156 -19.03 12.83 -12.78
CA SER A 156 -19.66 13.78 -11.86
C SER A 156 -21.12 13.41 -11.60
N ASN A 157 -21.88 13.11 -12.65
CA ASN A 157 -23.28 12.69 -12.53
C ASN A 157 -23.37 11.37 -11.75
N LEU A 158 -22.53 10.39 -12.07
CA LEU A 158 -22.55 9.09 -11.40
C LEU A 158 -22.22 9.21 -9.91
N LEU A 159 -21.22 10.00 -9.54
CA LEU A 159 -20.87 10.26 -8.13
C LEU A 159 -21.98 10.97 -7.38
N SER A 160 -22.65 11.94 -8.05
CA SER A 160 -23.77 12.66 -7.47
C SER A 160 -24.97 11.74 -7.27
N ASP A 161 -25.39 11.03 -8.32
CA ASP A 161 -26.62 10.24 -8.36
C ASP A 161 -26.54 8.97 -7.49
N GLN A 162 -25.43 8.24 -7.57
CA GLN A 162 -25.30 6.95 -6.87
C GLN A 162 -24.72 7.07 -5.46
N TYR A 163 -23.85 8.07 -5.20
CA TYR A 163 -23.13 8.18 -3.93
C TYR A 163 -23.49 9.45 -3.13
N GLY A 164 -24.23 10.36 -3.74
CA GLY A 164 -24.65 11.64 -3.11
C GLY A 164 -23.47 12.58 -2.86
N ILE A 165 -22.44 12.54 -3.72
CA ILE A 165 -21.28 13.43 -3.61
C ILE A 165 -21.60 14.77 -4.27
N VAL A 166 -21.38 15.84 -3.52
CA VAL A 166 -21.47 17.21 -4.04
C VAL A 166 -20.12 17.63 -4.55
N ILE A 167 -20.03 17.94 -5.85
CA ILE A 167 -18.79 18.34 -6.49
C ILE A 167 -18.79 19.87 -6.62
N GLU A 168 -17.76 20.50 -6.06
CA GLU A 168 -17.54 21.93 -6.13
C GLU A 168 -16.14 22.23 -6.68
N PHE A 169 -16.01 23.33 -7.40
CA PHE A 169 -14.74 23.75 -7.96
C PHE A 169 -14.19 24.94 -7.17
N PHE A 170 -12.92 24.87 -6.77
CA PHE A 170 -12.24 25.97 -6.09
C PHE A 170 -11.13 26.60 -6.94
N ASP A 171 -10.86 27.87 -6.68
CA ASP A 171 -9.75 28.61 -7.26
C ASP A 171 -8.70 28.90 -6.18
N GLU A 172 -7.43 28.95 -6.53
CA GLU A 172 -6.34 29.34 -5.63
C GLU A 172 -6.53 30.76 -5.06
N LYS A 173 -7.21 31.65 -5.81
CA LYS A 173 -7.52 33.00 -5.33
C LYS A 173 -8.41 32.99 -4.09
N ASP A 174 -9.35 32.05 -4.04
CA ASP A 174 -10.28 31.88 -2.93
C ASP A 174 -9.65 31.09 -1.77
N TYR A 175 -8.73 30.18 -2.09
CA TYR A 175 -8.05 29.28 -1.14
C TYR A 175 -6.55 29.18 -1.43
N PRO A 176 -5.72 30.20 -1.14
CA PRO A 176 -4.30 30.21 -1.47
C PRO A 176 -3.51 29.02 -0.90
N VAL A 177 -3.92 28.53 0.29
CA VAL A 177 -3.28 27.38 0.97
C VAL A 177 -3.49 26.06 0.18
N LEU A 178 -4.51 26.00 -0.65
CA LEU A 178 -4.86 24.82 -1.43
C LEU A 178 -4.29 24.84 -2.86
N GLY A 179 -3.49 25.85 -3.22
CA GLY A 179 -3.05 26.07 -4.61
C GLY A 179 -2.30 24.89 -5.26
N SER A 180 -1.55 24.13 -4.48
CA SER A 180 -0.83 22.93 -4.96
C SER A 180 -1.68 21.66 -4.93
N ILE A 181 -2.89 21.71 -4.38
CA ILE A 181 -3.76 20.56 -4.19
C ILE A 181 -4.69 20.41 -5.38
N ARG A 182 -4.85 19.19 -5.89
CA ARG A 182 -5.74 18.88 -7.02
C ARG A 182 -7.19 18.71 -6.57
N SER A 183 -7.41 18.07 -5.42
CA SER A 183 -8.74 17.86 -4.86
C SER A 183 -8.70 17.66 -3.35
N VAL A 184 -9.82 17.96 -2.70
CA VAL A 184 -10.05 17.72 -1.27
C VAL A 184 -11.41 17.04 -1.10
N PHE A 185 -11.42 15.90 -0.40
CA PHE A 185 -12.67 15.24 -0.02
C PHE A 185 -13.02 15.57 1.43
N ILE A 186 -14.26 15.98 1.66
CA ILE A 186 -14.79 16.34 2.98
C ILE A 186 -15.88 15.32 3.36
N PRO A 187 -15.56 14.28 4.13
CA PRO A 187 -16.47 13.16 4.41
C PRO A 187 -17.79 13.60 5.07
N LYS A 188 -17.73 14.50 6.04
CA LYS A 188 -18.90 14.95 6.82
C LYS A 188 -20.01 15.55 5.96
N SER A 189 -19.65 16.31 4.93
CA SER A 189 -20.58 16.97 4.03
C SER A 189 -20.72 16.25 2.69
N LYS A 190 -20.00 15.13 2.49
CA LYS A 190 -19.91 14.42 1.21
C LYS A 190 -19.55 15.36 0.05
N LYS A 191 -18.64 16.30 0.28
CA LYS A 191 -18.17 17.24 -0.73
C LYS A 191 -16.81 16.85 -1.29
N LEU A 192 -16.69 16.95 -2.61
CA LEU A 192 -15.42 16.83 -3.33
C LEU A 192 -15.10 18.19 -3.95
N LEU A 193 -14.09 18.86 -3.41
CA LEU A 193 -13.56 20.09 -3.95
C LEU A 193 -12.50 19.77 -5.01
N ILE A 194 -12.62 20.33 -6.20
CA ILE A 194 -11.67 20.11 -7.31
C ILE A 194 -11.07 21.44 -7.74
N ASN A 195 -9.75 21.49 -7.89
CA ASN A 195 -9.03 22.66 -8.35
C ASN A 195 -9.36 22.96 -9.82
N LYS A 196 -9.80 24.18 -10.12
CA LYS A 196 -10.13 24.61 -11.50
C LYS A 196 -8.94 24.56 -12.46
N ARG A 197 -7.71 24.63 -11.95
CA ARG A 197 -6.48 24.66 -12.77
C ARG A 197 -6.14 23.34 -13.45
N ILE A 198 -6.62 22.23 -12.90
CA ILE A 198 -6.32 20.92 -13.51
C ILE A 198 -7.17 20.73 -14.77
N SER A 199 -6.59 20.05 -15.76
CA SER A 199 -7.25 19.78 -17.04
C SER A 199 -8.47 18.86 -16.88
N SER A 200 -9.34 18.83 -17.90
CA SER A 200 -10.48 17.92 -17.97
C SER A 200 -10.09 16.47 -17.73
N ASP A 201 -9.00 16.01 -18.37
CA ASP A 201 -8.49 14.64 -18.21
C ASP A 201 -8.01 14.36 -16.79
N GLN A 202 -7.37 15.34 -16.15
CA GLN A 202 -6.96 15.23 -14.75
C GLN A 202 -8.16 15.24 -13.80
N ARG A 203 -9.22 15.99 -14.14
CA ARG A 203 -10.48 15.96 -13.38
C ARG A 203 -11.18 14.62 -13.51
N ALA A 204 -11.24 14.07 -14.73
CA ALA A 204 -11.79 12.74 -14.96
C ALA A 204 -11.07 11.66 -14.15
N PHE A 205 -9.72 11.68 -14.13
CA PHE A 205 -8.97 10.74 -13.29
C PHE A 205 -9.23 10.94 -11.79
N THR A 206 -9.32 12.19 -11.33
CA THR A 206 -9.61 12.51 -9.93
C THR A 206 -11.00 11.99 -9.50
N LEU A 207 -12.00 12.18 -10.36
CA LEU A 207 -13.36 11.69 -10.13
C LEU A 207 -13.44 10.15 -10.18
N ALA A 208 -12.74 9.53 -11.13
CA ALA A 208 -12.68 8.08 -11.25
C ALA A 208 -12.00 7.43 -10.04
N ARG A 209 -10.95 8.06 -9.49
CA ARG A 209 -10.29 7.61 -8.27
C ARG A 209 -11.21 7.77 -7.05
N GLU A 210 -11.94 8.88 -6.95
CA GLU A 210 -12.94 9.07 -5.91
C GLU A 210 -14.01 7.99 -5.97
N LEU A 211 -14.47 7.67 -7.17
CA LEU A 211 -15.38 6.56 -7.42
C LEU A 211 -14.80 5.22 -6.96
N GLY A 212 -13.51 4.98 -7.21
CA GLY A 212 -12.81 3.78 -6.75
C GLY A 212 -12.82 3.64 -5.23
N PHE A 213 -12.54 4.69 -4.48
CA PHE A 213 -12.64 4.68 -3.02
C PHE A 213 -14.05 4.32 -2.53
N LEU A 214 -15.07 4.87 -3.15
CA LEU A 214 -16.47 4.64 -2.77
C LEU A 214 -16.96 3.26 -3.21
N HIS A 215 -16.65 2.84 -4.43
CA HIS A 215 -17.10 1.57 -5.00
C HIS A 215 -16.52 0.36 -4.25
N MET A 216 -15.23 0.41 -3.93
CA MET A 216 -14.52 -0.62 -3.16
C MET A 216 -14.64 -0.44 -1.64
N ASN A 217 -15.39 0.57 -1.16
CA ASN A 217 -15.58 0.88 0.26
C ASN A 217 -14.26 1.06 1.05
N LEU A 218 -13.27 1.71 0.43
CA LEU A 218 -11.95 1.96 1.03
C LEU A 218 -12.02 3.15 1.99
N LYS A 219 -12.05 2.88 3.29
CA LYS A 219 -12.29 3.90 4.33
C LYS A 219 -11.04 4.67 4.71
N MET A 220 -9.92 3.96 4.87
CA MET A 220 -8.61 4.57 5.16
C MET A 220 -8.03 5.11 3.87
N ARG A 221 -8.09 6.43 3.69
CA ARG A 221 -7.74 7.09 2.44
C ARG A 221 -7.22 8.50 2.66
N PRO A 222 -6.34 9.01 1.82
CA PRO A 222 -5.95 10.41 1.86
C PRO A 222 -7.14 11.31 1.51
N MET A 223 -7.31 12.37 2.28
CA MET A 223 -8.39 13.35 2.05
C MET A 223 -8.02 14.38 0.98
N THR A 224 -6.76 14.46 0.61
CA THR A 224 -6.23 15.40 -0.39
C THR A 224 -5.49 14.68 -1.50
N SER A 225 -5.53 15.26 -2.69
CA SER A 225 -4.66 14.95 -3.81
C SER A 225 -4.00 16.27 -4.28
N SER A 226 -2.74 16.50 -4.23
CA SER A 226 -1.60 15.69 -3.85
C SER A 226 -1.54 15.44 -2.33
N TRP A 227 -0.69 14.49 -1.91
CA TRP A 227 -0.56 14.12 -0.51
C TRP A 227 0.12 15.23 0.28
N ILE A 228 -0.48 15.62 1.41
CA ILE A 228 0.16 16.51 2.39
C ILE A 228 0.90 15.67 3.42
N GLN A 229 0.29 14.56 3.84
CA GLN A 229 0.83 13.65 4.86
C GLN A 229 0.27 12.25 4.63
N VAL A 230 1.07 11.24 4.96
CA VAL A 230 0.68 9.82 4.95
C VAL A 230 0.68 9.31 6.37
N ASN A 231 -0.45 8.78 6.83
CA ASN A 231 -0.59 8.35 8.22
C ASN A 231 -0.40 6.84 8.39
N SER A 232 -0.63 6.05 7.34
CA SER A 232 -0.49 4.59 7.40
C SER A 232 -0.20 3.99 6.03
N PHE A 233 0.33 2.75 6.02
CA PHE A 233 0.47 1.99 4.79
C PHE A 233 -0.89 1.70 4.13
N GLU A 234 -1.94 1.48 4.92
CA GLU A 234 -3.28 1.23 4.41
C GLU A 234 -3.80 2.41 3.56
N GLU A 235 -3.53 3.66 3.97
CA GLU A 235 -3.87 4.82 3.14
C GLU A 235 -3.15 4.77 1.78
N VAL A 236 -1.86 4.40 1.77
CA VAL A 236 -1.06 4.28 0.55
C VAL A 236 -1.63 3.19 -0.35
N PHE A 237 -1.91 2.03 0.22
CA PHE A 237 -2.43 0.89 -0.51
C PHE A 237 -3.83 1.15 -1.07
N ASN A 238 -4.73 1.69 -0.27
CA ASN A 238 -6.08 2.05 -0.71
C ASN A 238 -6.07 3.11 -1.82
N ASN A 239 -5.16 4.09 -1.73
CA ASN A 239 -5.00 5.06 -2.81
C ASN A 239 -4.43 4.41 -4.09
N PHE A 240 -3.54 3.45 -3.98
CA PHE A 240 -3.07 2.67 -5.11
C PHE A 240 -4.22 1.90 -5.76
N GLN A 241 -5.02 1.15 -4.98
CA GLN A 241 -6.17 0.39 -5.50
C GLN A 241 -7.18 1.31 -6.21
N ALA A 242 -7.55 2.44 -5.59
CA ALA A 242 -8.46 3.41 -6.19
C ALA A 242 -7.89 4.03 -7.47
N SER A 243 -6.58 4.29 -7.52
CA SER A 243 -5.90 4.83 -8.70
C SER A 243 -5.79 3.79 -9.83
N TYR A 244 -5.55 2.52 -9.48
CA TYR A 244 -5.54 1.42 -10.44
C TYR A 244 -6.93 1.23 -11.06
N PHE A 245 -7.97 1.18 -10.22
CA PHE A 245 -9.36 1.11 -10.66
C PHE A 245 -9.70 2.28 -11.61
N ALA A 246 -9.32 3.51 -11.24
CA ALA A 246 -9.52 4.68 -12.09
C ALA A 246 -8.87 4.51 -13.47
N GLY A 247 -7.62 4.07 -13.51
CA GLY A 247 -6.92 3.77 -14.75
C GLY A 247 -7.62 2.68 -15.57
N ALA A 248 -8.13 1.63 -14.91
CA ALA A 248 -8.77 0.50 -15.56
C ALA A 248 -10.13 0.86 -16.18
N ILE A 249 -10.94 1.69 -15.53
CA ILE A 249 -12.24 2.12 -16.10
C ILE A 249 -12.09 3.20 -17.19
N LEU A 250 -11.14 4.13 -17.04
CA LEU A 250 -10.90 5.18 -18.03
C LEU A 250 -10.22 4.63 -19.29
N ILE A 251 -9.29 3.71 -19.12
CA ILE A 251 -8.49 3.11 -20.21
C ILE A 251 -8.72 1.60 -20.16
N LYS A 252 -9.81 1.17 -20.77
CA LYS A 252 -10.24 -0.22 -20.77
C LYS A 252 -9.21 -1.13 -21.43
N LYS A 253 -9.05 -2.33 -20.84
CA LYS A 253 -7.98 -3.26 -21.22
C LYS A 253 -8.03 -3.65 -22.70
N ASP A 254 -9.14 -4.19 -23.18
CA ASP A 254 -9.23 -4.74 -24.53
C ASP A 254 -9.03 -3.69 -25.64
N PRO A 255 -9.68 -2.51 -25.61
CA PRO A 255 -9.39 -1.43 -26.53
C PRO A 255 -7.93 -0.95 -26.49
N LEU A 256 -7.29 -0.91 -25.30
CA LEU A 256 -5.89 -0.54 -25.20
C LEU A 256 -4.98 -1.62 -25.78
N VAL A 257 -5.22 -2.89 -25.49
CA VAL A 257 -4.44 -4.01 -26.06
C VAL A 257 -4.52 -4.01 -27.58
N GLN A 258 -5.69 -3.77 -28.16
CA GLN A 258 -5.84 -3.62 -29.61
C GLN A 258 -5.02 -2.46 -30.18
N SER A 259 -5.05 -1.30 -29.52
CA SER A 259 -4.28 -0.13 -29.94
C SER A 259 -2.76 -0.38 -29.85
N LEU A 260 -2.31 -1.06 -28.77
CA LEU A 260 -0.90 -1.41 -28.58
C LEU A 260 -0.42 -2.44 -29.61
N LYS A 261 -1.23 -3.46 -29.94
CA LYS A 261 -0.90 -4.41 -31.02
C LYS A 261 -0.67 -3.69 -32.35
N GLN A 262 -1.51 -2.70 -32.66
CA GLN A 262 -1.31 -1.88 -33.87
C GLN A 262 -0.04 -1.03 -33.78
N LEU A 263 0.26 -0.43 -32.63
CA LEU A 263 1.47 0.36 -32.42
C LEU A 263 2.74 -0.50 -32.55
N PHE A 264 2.75 -1.69 -31.96
CA PHE A 264 3.90 -2.61 -31.95
C PHE A 264 4.10 -3.36 -33.29
N SER A 265 3.08 -3.38 -34.14
CA SER A 265 3.22 -3.95 -35.49
C SER A 265 3.94 -3.01 -36.49
N LEU A 266 4.20 -1.78 -36.07
CA LEU A 266 4.94 -0.82 -36.91
C LEU A 266 6.44 -1.14 -36.90
N GLU A 267 7.10 -1.03 -38.04
CA GLU A 267 8.57 -1.21 -38.14
C GLU A 267 9.37 -0.16 -37.36
N LYS A 268 8.78 1.02 -37.16
CA LYS A 268 9.39 2.11 -36.39
C LYS A 268 8.38 2.73 -35.45
N PHE A 269 8.87 3.21 -34.30
CA PHE A 269 8.05 3.96 -33.36
C PHE A 269 7.39 5.16 -34.02
N SER A 270 6.11 5.36 -33.73
CA SER A 270 5.31 6.47 -34.29
C SER A 270 4.72 7.31 -33.17
N GLU A 271 5.26 8.51 -32.95
CA GLU A 271 4.70 9.50 -32.04
C GLU A 271 3.25 9.84 -32.37
N LYS A 272 2.95 9.94 -33.69
CA LYS A 272 1.59 10.19 -34.15
C LYS A 272 0.63 9.11 -33.67
N LYS A 273 1.03 7.83 -33.78
CA LYS A 273 0.19 6.72 -33.36
C LYS A 273 -0.02 6.71 -31.84
N LEU A 274 1.01 7.03 -31.06
CA LEU A 274 0.89 7.18 -29.62
C LEU A 274 -0.05 8.34 -29.26
N SER A 275 0.06 9.48 -29.93
CA SER A 275 -0.84 10.63 -29.73
C SER A 275 -2.30 10.28 -30.08
N GLU A 276 -2.54 9.48 -31.12
CA GLU A 276 -3.86 8.97 -31.47
C GLU A 276 -4.45 8.10 -30.33
N ILE A 277 -3.62 7.27 -29.69
CA ILE A 277 -4.05 6.46 -28.53
C ILE A 277 -4.40 7.37 -27.34
N ILE A 278 -3.58 8.36 -27.01
CA ILE A 278 -3.87 9.32 -25.93
C ILE A 278 -5.22 10.02 -26.20
N ASN A 279 -5.42 10.52 -27.42
CA ASN A 279 -6.64 11.21 -27.79
C ASN A 279 -7.87 10.28 -27.78
N ARG A 280 -7.70 9.01 -28.17
CA ARG A 280 -8.79 8.02 -28.14
C ARG A 280 -9.37 7.84 -26.73
N PHE A 281 -8.52 7.79 -25.72
CA PHE A 281 -8.95 7.60 -24.34
C PHE A 281 -9.19 8.89 -23.57
N GLN A 282 -8.92 10.05 -24.17
CA GLN A 282 -9.04 11.38 -23.55
C GLN A 282 -8.40 11.40 -22.15
N THR A 283 -7.13 11.03 -22.12
CA THR A 283 -6.37 10.90 -20.88
C THR A 283 -5.04 11.61 -20.98
N THR A 284 -4.38 11.84 -19.82
CA THR A 284 -3.03 12.39 -19.83
C THR A 284 -2.01 11.35 -20.30
N PRO A 285 -0.89 11.75 -20.91
CA PRO A 285 0.20 10.84 -21.27
C PRO A 285 0.66 10.00 -20.09
N GLU A 286 0.77 10.60 -18.90
CA GLU A 286 1.17 9.92 -17.67
C GLU A 286 0.20 8.79 -17.31
N THR A 287 -1.11 9.06 -17.31
CA THR A 287 -2.12 8.06 -17.00
C THR A 287 -2.10 6.91 -18.01
N LEU A 288 -1.96 7.21 -19.30
CA LEU A 288 -1.84 6.19 -20.33
C LEU A 288 -0.59 5.32 -20.12
N LEU A 289 0.57 5.92 -19.88
CA LEU A 289 1.82 5.19 -19.67
C LEU A 289 1.76 4.30 -18.43
N HIS A 290 1.20 4.78 -17.34
CA HIS A 290 0.97 3.93 -16.15
C HIS A 290 0.05 2.74 -16.47
N ARG A 291 -1.00 2.96 -17.26
CA ARG A 291 -1.90 1.87 -17.68
C ARG A 291 -1.21 0.88 -18.61
N ILE A 292 -0.42 1.34 -19.55
CA ILE A 292 0.40 0.50 -20.43
C ILE A 292 1.36 -0.34 -19.57
N PHE A 293 2.05 0.30 -18.63
CA PHE A 293 2.99 -0.37 -17.73
C PHE A 293 2.33 -1.52 -16.94
N SER A 294 1.08 -1.35 -16.53
CA SER A 294 0.32 -2.40 -15.83
C SER A 294 -0.10 -3.54 -16.77
N ILE A 295 -0.39 -3.28 -18.04
CA ILE A 295 -0.94 -4.27 -18.99
C ILE A 295 0.15 -5.08 -19.71
N LEU A 296 1.30 -4.48 -19.99
CA LEU A 296 2.35 -5.10 -20.80
C LEU A 296 2.82 -6.46 -20.29
N PRO A 297 3.05 -6.65 -18.97
CA PRO A 297 3.52 -7.94 -18.49
C PRO A 297 2.54 -9.08 -18.74
N ASN A 298 1.26 -8.83 -18.50
CA ASN A 298 0.22 -9.87 -18.64
C ASN A 298 -0.20 -10.12 -20.10
N CYS A 299 -0.35 -9.05 -20.90
CA CYS A 299 -0.92 -9.15 -22.24
C CYS A 299 0.11 -9.32 -23.36
N PHE A 300 1.39 -8.98 -23.09
CA PHE A 300 2.48 -8.99 -24.09
C PHE A 300 3.73 -9.71 -23.61
N GLU A 301 3.73 -10.30 -22.40
CA GLU A 301 4.88 -11.00 -21.81
C GLU A 301 6.13 -10.12 -21.69
N ILE A 302 5.94 -8.79 -21.51
CA ILE A 302 7.02 -7.81 -21.36
C ILE A 302 7.08 -7.43 -19.87
N ASP A 303 8.00 -8.04 -19.13
CA ASP A 303 8.13 -7.91 -17.66
C ASP A 303 9.27 -7.00 -17.21
N LYS A 304 10.27 -6.77 -18.08
CA LYS A 304 11.43 -5.92 -17.77
C LYS A 304 11.16 -4.47 -18.17
N LEU A 305 10.39 -3.79 -17.31
CA LEU A 305 9.95 -2.43 -17.56
C LEU A 305 10.49 -1.49 -16.48
N PHE A 306 10.76 -0.25 -16.86
CA PHE A 306 10.97 0.85 -15.93
C PHE A 306 10.23 2.10 -16.43
N PHE A 307 9.81 2.93 -15.50
CA PHE A 307 9.14 4.20 -15.81
C PHE A 307 9.94 5.35 -15.19
N LEU A 308 10.30 6.33 -16.00
CA LEU A 308 10.98 7.53 -15.57
C LEU A 308 10.12 8.75 -15.90
N ARG A 309 9.93 9.61 -14.90
CA ARG A 309 9.25 10.89 -15.05
C ARG A 309 10.26 12.01 -14.84
N PHE A 310 10.39 12.89 -15.82
CA PHE A 310 11.17 14.10 -15.72
C PHE A 310 10.23 15.27 -15.52
N GLU A 311 10.51 16.10 -14.54
CA GLU A 311 9.78 17.34 -14.29
C GLU A 311 10.74 18.51 -14.46
N ALA A 312 10.43 19.41 -15.37
CA ALA A 312 11.16 20.68 -15.48
C ALA A 312 10.64 21.64 -14.42
N PRO A 313 11.52 22.41 -13.73
CA PRO A 313 11.09 23.48 -12.84
C PRO A 313 10.19 24.46 -13.58
N VAL A 314 9.13 24.93 -12.92
CA VAL A 314 8.22 25.91 -13.52
C VAL A 314 9.00 27.16 -13.92
N GLY A 315 9.04 27.47 -15.23
CA GLY A 315 9.77 28.62 -15.79
C GLY A 315 11.16 28.32 -16.37
N SER A 316 11.66 27.08 -16.32
CA SER A 316 12.86 26.71 -17.07
C SER A 316 12.52 26.62 -18.57
N LYS A 317 13.32 27.30 -19.39
CA LYS A 317 13.22 27.22 -20.87
C LYS A 317 14.10 26.12 -21.48
N ASP A 318 14.87 25.44 -20.65
CA ASP A 318 15.82 24.40 -21.07
C ASP A 318 15.24 23.02 -20.71
N TYR A 319 15.05 22.21 -21.77
CA TYR A 319 14.76 20.79 -21.70
C TYR A 319 16.05 19.99 -21.83
#